data_ab17d692621f816b5fcf177073dff1a1
#
_entry.id   ab17d692621f816b5fcf177073dff1a1
#
_cell.length_a   1.000
_cell.length_b   1.000
_cell.length_c   1.000
_cell.angle_alpha   90.00
_cell.angle_beta   90.00
_cell.angle_gamma   90.00
#
_symmetry.space_group_name_H-M   'P 1'
#
loop_
_entity.id
_entity.type
_entity.pdbx_description
1 polymer ?
#
loop_
_entity_poly.entity_id
_entity_poly.type
_entity_poly.pdbx_seq_one_letter_code
_entity_poly.pdbx_strand_id
1 'polypeptide(L)'
;MKANIRIGVFLFLFFLIVPRLQAQLAGLPPEVQTRMNQDYSRLKPAFEAAYERCPTVPRGMLESVAYNYTRFSAPEWTDTLDVDPNTIPRTYSVMGLTLSGKGFFRENLRLVSELSGISVEEIIRQDSMAIMAYALAFSSLQKKYNCYGKELEIYKPVLIDLSEIPVECDFALLSSLYVIYFVFIDGILFHFGIPDFNVDFNILFGEKSAMLQQSNVSLDYPYEQKATSTVDYPSAVWNPAASCNYSSRNGTQVSNVTIHYTSGTYAGSIAWFQNCAAKVSAHYVIRSIDGQVTQMVRESSKAWHVGVANGYTIGIEHEAYGNVAAFFTYNMYLSSAALVRNICSRYANINPLRVFYRDTLDDGTVLNNGLHSLGGATSCTQIRGHQHFPSQTHTDPGPYWDWNFYYKLINYP
;
A
#
# COMPACT_ATOMS: atom_id res chain seq x y z
N MET A 1 -70.88 -7.43 18.87
CA MET A 1 -69.98 -6.90 17.83
C MET A 1 -68.65 -6.48 18.47
N LYS A 2 -67.58 -7.29 18.32
CA LYS A 2 -66.22 -6.94 18.79
C LYS A 2 -65.38 -6.62 17.55
N ALA A 3 -65.01 -5.36 17.41
CA ALA A 3 -64.16 -4.89 16.34
C ALA A 3 -62.71 -5.22 16.68
N ASN A 4 -62.05 -6.07 15.86
CA ASN A 4 -60.61 -6.34 15.92
C ASN A 4 -59.87 -5.27 15.15
N ILE A 5 -59.18 -4.38 15.85
CA ILE A 5 -58.22 -3.45 15.26
C ILE A 5 -56.89 -4.21 15.10
N ARG A 6 -56.52 -4.50 13.86
CA ARG A 6 -55.17 -4.98 13.52
C ARG A 6 -54.24 -3.75 13.42
N ILE A 7 -53.36 -3.59 14.41
CA ILE A 7 -52.28 -2.63 14.36
C ILE A 7 -51.18 -3.27 13.48
N GLY A 8 -51.01 -2.73 12.28
CA GLY A 8 -49.90 -3.07 11.42
C GLY A 8 -48.62 -2.40 11.95
N VAL A 9 -47.72 -3.20 12.47
CA VAL A 9 -46.36 -2.74 12.80
C VAL A 9 -45.58 -2.58 11.50
N PHE A 10 -45.46 -1.35 10.99
CA PHE A 10 -44.48 -1.01 9.97
C PHE A 10 -43.14 -0.97 10.65
N LEU A 11 -42.35 -2.04 10.47
CA LEU A 11 -40.91 -2.02 10.73
C LEU A 11 -40.26 -1.10 9.70
N PHE A 12 -40.00 0.15 10.08
CA PHE A 12 -39.02 1.01 9.40
C PHE A 12 -37.65 0.40 9.68
N LEU A 13 -37.15 -0.39 8.74
CA LEU A 13 -35.71 -0.68 8.63
C LEU A 13 -35.03 0.64 8.29
N PHE A 14 -34.66 1.39 9.33
CA PHE A 14 -33.60 2.38 9.20
C PHE A 14 -32.32 1.60 8.86
N PHE A 15 -32.02 1.52 7.58
CA PHE A 15 -30.65 1.31 7.17
C PHE A 15 -29.85 2.45 7.78
N LEU A 16 -29.19 2.17 8.89
CA LEU A 16 -28.06 2.95 9.34
C LEU A 16 -27.03 2.88 8.20
N ILE A 17 -27.14 3.80 7.25
CA ILE A 17 -26.03 4.21 6.39
C ILE A 17 -25.05 4.87 7.36
N VAL A 18 -24.27 4.03 8.05
CA VAL A 18 -23.10 4.48 8.78
C VAL A 18 -22.25 5.19 7.72
N PRO A 19 -21.80 6.42 7.96
CA PRO A 19 -20.96 7.14 7.04
C PRO A 19 -19.58 6.44 6.92
N ARG A 20 -19.51 5.35 6.14
CA ARG A 20 -18.24 4.73 5.73
C ARG A 20 -17.41 5.69 4.87
N LEU A 21 -18.08 6.71 4.30
CA LEU A 21 -17.54 7.61 3.29
C LEU A 21 -16.50 8.63 3.78
N GLN A 22 -16.47 8.95 5.06
CA GLN A 22 -15.51 9.93 5.58
C GLN A 22 -14.24 9.30 6.15
N ALA A 23 -14.21 7.97 6.35
CA ALA A 23 -13.15 7.36 7.14
C ALA A 23 -11.80 7.28 6.42
N GLN A 24 -11.73 7.12 5.10
CA GLN A 24 -10.43 6.94 4.41
C GLN A 24 -9.81 8.25 3.92
N LEU A 25 -10.59 9.15 3.32
CA LEU A 25 -10.08 10.52 3.06
C LEU A 25 -9.99 11.34 4.34
N ALA A 26 -10.89 11.14 5.32
CA ALA A 26 -10.80 11.73 6.65
C ALA A 26 -9.56 11.27 7.46
N GLY A 27 -8.93 10.17 7.04
CA GLY A 27 -7.68 9.70 7.63
C GLY A 27 -6.40 10.33 7.08
N LEU A 28 -6.50 11.21 6.07
CA LEU A 28 -5.37 11.96 5.55
C LEU A 28 -5.36 13.39 6.11
N PRO A 29 -4.18 13.98 6.37
CA PRO A 29 -4.09 15.39 6.73
C PRO A 29 -4.77 16.30 5.70
N PRO A 30 -5.44 17.40 6.11
CA PRO A 30 -6.18 18.27 5.18
C PRO A 30 -5.36 18.80 4.01
N GLU A 31 -4.09 19.11 4.23
CA GLU A 31 -3.14 19.55 3.20
C GLU A 31 -2.87 18.44 2.16
N VAL A 32 -2.79 17.18 2.60
CA VAL A 32 -2.60 16.02 1.72
C VAL A 32 -3.85 15.79 0.88
N GLN A 33 -5.05 15.89 1.49
CA GLN A 33 -6.32 15.81 0.78
C GLN A 33 -6.45 16.91 -0.27
N THR A 34 -6.08 18.14 0.12
CA THR A 34 -6.10 19.30 -0.79
C THR A 34 -5.20 19.09 -2.00
N ARG A 35 -3.98 18.61 -1.78
CA ARG A 35 -3.03 18.30 -2.87
C ARG A 35 -3.55 17.20 -3.77
N MET A 36 -4.07 16.12 -3.21
CA MET A 36 -4.65 15.01 -4.01
C MET A 36 -5.84 15.48 -4.86
N ASN A 37 -6.69 16.36 -4.33
CA ASN A 37 -7.79 16.96 -5.08
C ASN A 37 -7.29 17.84 -6.23
N GLN A 38 -6.21 18.59 -6.04
CA GLN A 38 -5.57 19.39 -7.08
C GLN A 38 -4.98 18.50 -8.18
N ASP A 39 -4.27 17.43 -7.79
CA ASP A 39 -3.68 16.46 -8.72
C ASP A 39 -4.78 15.79 -9.57
N TYR A 40 -5.86 15.32 -8.94
CA TYR A 40 -6.99 14.76 -9.65
C TYR A 40 -7.64 15.78 -10.60
N SER A 41 -7.87 17.03 -10.14
CA SER A 41 -8.48 18.08 -10.96
C SER A 41 -7.66 18.41 -12.20
N ARG A 42 -6.34 18.35 -12.09
CA ARG A 42 -5.40 18.50 -13.21
C ARG A 42 -5.54 17.36 -14.24
N LEU A 43 -5.78 16.14 -13.78
CA LEU A 43 -5.87 14.94 -14.61
C LEU A 43 -7.26 14.71 -15.20
N LYS A 44 -8.31 15.23 -14.57
CA LYS A 44 -9.71 14.99 -14.96
C LYS A 44 -10.00 15.20 -16.46
N PRO A 45 -9.51 16.27 -17.13
CA PRO A 45 -9.72 16.43 -18.57
C PRO A 45 -9.13 15.28 -19.40
N ALA A 46 -8.00 14.70 -18.97
CA ALA A 46 -7.38 13.58 -19.65
C ALA A 46 -8.19 12.28 -19.48
N PHE A 47 -8.73 12.03 -18.28
CA PHE A 47 -9.65 10.90 -18.06
C PHE A 47 -10.90 11.03 -18.92
N GLU A 48 -11.53 12.21 -18.97
CA GLU A 48 -12.71 12.44 -19.81
C GLU A 48 -12.42 12.19 -21.28
N ALA A 49 -11.32 12.74 -21.81
CA ALA A 49 -10.90 12.53 -23.20
C ALA A 49 -10.63 11.04 -23.51
N ALA A 50 -10.08 10.30 -22.55
CA ALA A 50 -9.83 8.86 -22.68
C ALA A 50 -11.16 8.07 -22.76
N TYR A 51 -12.16 8.41 -21.94
CA TYR A 51 -13.48 7.79 -21.98
C TYR A 51 -14.28 8.17 -23.26
N GLU A 52 -14.14 9.39 -23.75
CA GLU A 52 -14.71 9.78 -25.05
C GLU A 52 -14.11 8.94 -26.18
N ARG A 53 -12.82 8.70 -26.16
CA ARG A 53 -12.09 7.89 -27.15
C ARG A 53 -12.38 6.40 -27.02
N CYS A 54 -12.55 5.90 -25.79
CA CYS A 54 -12.75 4.50 -25.45
C CYS A 54 -14.03 4.32 -24.60
N PRO A 55 -15.24 4.50 -25.17
CA PRO A 55 -16.49 4.54 -24.42
C PRO A 55 -16.90 3.19 -23.81
N THR A 56 -16.21 2.10 -24.16
CA THR A 56 -16.43 0.77 -23.56
C THR A 56 -15.66 0.54 -22.27
N VAL A 57 -14.67 1.38 -21.96
CA VAL A 57 -13.95 1.34 -20.68
C VAL A 57 -14.88 1.84 -19.60
N PRO A 58 -15.09 1.06 -18.51
CA PRO A 58 -15.98 1.49 -17.42
C PRO A 58 -15.48 2.80 -16.78
N ARG A 59 -16.40 3.74 -16.58
CA ARG A 59 -16.07 4.97 -15.85
C ARG A 59 -15.56 4.67 -14.45
N GLY A 60 -14.51 5.35 -14.04
CA GLY A 60 -13.82 5.13 -12.78
C GLY A 60 -12.71 4.08 -12.86
N MET A 61 -12.62 3.26 -13.91
CA MET A 61 -11.58 2.24 -14.03
C MET A 61 -10.18 2.85 -14.15
N LEU A 62 -10.03 3.89 -14.96
CA LEU A 62 -8.75 4.57 -15.13
C LEU A 62 -8.32 5.30 -13.86
N GLU A 63 -9.27 5.96 -13.21
CA GLU A 63 -9.06 6.64 -11.92
C GLU A 63 -8.70 5.64 -10.81
N SER A 64 -9.38 4.49 -10.76
CA SER A 64 -9.09 3.45 -9.77
C SER A 64 -7.67 2.90 -9.94
N VAL A 65 -7.22 2.67 -11.16
CA VAL A 65 -5.85 2.26 -11.47
C VAL A 65 -4.86 3.35 -11.06
N ALA A 66 -5.08 4.60 -11.46
CA ALA A 66 -4.20 5.71 -11.11
C ALA A 66 -4.14 5.94 -9.59
N TYR A 67 -5.26 5.80 -8.89
CA TYR A 67 -5.29 5.88 -7.43
C TYR A 67 -4.50 4.73 -6.79
N ASN A 68 -4.70 3.49 -7.24
CA ASN A 68 -3.98 2.35 -6.69
C ASN A 68 -2.47 2.55 -6.78
N TYR A 69 -1.97 2.89 -7.98
CA TYR A 69 -0.54 2.93 -8.21
C TYR A 69 0.15 4.20 -7.72
N THR A 70 -0.50 5.36 -7.79
CA THR A 70 0.19 6.65 -7.61
C THR A 70 -0.57 7.68 -6.77
N ARG A 71 -1.79 7.39 -6.32
CA ARG A 71 -2.65 8.38 -5.64
C ARG A 71 -2.81 9.67 -6.48
N PHE A 72 -2.87 9.54 -7.81
CA PHE A 72 -2.91 10.64 -8.80
C PHE A 72 -1.63 11.50 -8.90
N SER A 73 -0.56 11.12 -8.23
CA SER A 73 0.72 11.83 -8.23
C SER A 73 1.85 10.89 -8.65
N ALA A 74 2.28 11.01 -9.91
CA ALA A 74 3.35 10.17 -10.43
C ALA A 74 4.63 10.30 -9.55
N PRO A 75 5.31 9.19 -9.20
CA PRO A 75 6.55 9.25 -8.48
C PRO A 75 7.62 10.00 -9.28
N GLU A 76 8.35 10.89 -8.63
CA GLU A 76 9.48 11.58 -9.20
C GLU A 76 10.78 10.81 -8.91
N TRP A 77 11.59 10.63 -9.94
CA TRP A 77 12.88 9.96 -9.84
C TRP A 77 14.01 10.96 -10.07
N THR A 78 14.93 11.06 -9.12
CA THR A 78 16.09 11.97 -9.20
C THR A 78 17.14 11.50 -10.17
N ASP A 79 17.22 10.18 -10.40
CA ASP A 79 18.19 9.58 -11.31
C ASP A 79 17.57 9.27 -12.66
N THR A 80 18.34 9.38 -13.71
CA THR A 80 17.87 9.15 -15.08
C THR A 80 17.68 7.67 -15.43
N LEU A 81 18.33 6.77 -14.72
CA LEU A 81 18.34 5.34 -15.02
C LEU A 81 17.94 4.48 -13.82
N ASP A 82 17.09 3.47 -14.05
CA ASP A 82 16.75 2.41 -13.09
C ASP A 82 17.81 1.30 -13.14
N VAL A 83 18.98 1.61 -12.61
CA VAL A 83 20.17 0.73 -12.76
C VAL A 83 20.47 -0.14 -11.54
N ASP A 84 19.93 0.15 -10.36
CA ASP A 84 20.16 -0.67 -9.18
C ASP A 84 19.36 -1.98 -9.28
N PRO A 85 20.04 -3.13 -9.39
CA PRO A 85 19.36 -4.42 -9.53
C PRO A 85 18.65 -4.89 -8.26
N ASN A 86 18.94 -4.28 -7.10
CA ASN A 86 18.40 -4.71 -5.81
C ASN A 86 17.16 -3.91 -5.37
N THR A 87 16.83 -2.85 -6.09
CA THR A 87 15.62 -2.07 -5.83
C THR A 87 14.44 -2.59 -6.63
N ILE A 88 13.23 -2.35 -6.13
CA ILE A 88 11.99 -2.60 -6.88
C ILE A 88 12.03 -1.80 -8.20
N PRO A 89 11.48 -2.32 -9.32
CA PRO A 89 11.40 -1.57 -10.58
C PRO A 89 10.69 -0.24 -10.41
N ARG A 90 11.17 0.79 -11.10
CA ARG A 90 10.51 2.09 -11.14
C ARG A 90 9.18 2.01 -11.87
N THR A 91 8.23 2.75 -11.35
CA THR A 91 6.96 3.03 -12.02
C THR A 91 7.00 4.41 -12.67
N TYR A 92 6.36 4.54 -13.82
CA TYR A 92 6.32 5.75 -14.61
C TYR A 92 4.89 6.21 -14.82
N SER A 93 4.71 7.50 -14.97
CA SER A 93 3.43 8.19 -15.15
C SER A 93 2.42 7.97 -14.02
N VAL A 94 1.31 8.68 -14.10
CA VAL A 94 0.19 8.55 -13.15
C VAL A 94 -0.45 7.16 -13.17
N MET A 95 -0.32 6.40 -14.27
CA MET A 95 -0.86 5.04 -14.39
C MET A 95 0.05 3.97 -13.77
N GLY A 96 1.20 4.33 -13.21
CA GLY A 96 2.09 3.42 -12.48
C GLY A 96 2.69 2.30 -13.33
N LEU A 97 3.11 2.61 -14.56
CA LEU A 97 3.59 1.62 -15.52
C LEU A 97 5.08 1.32 -15.35
N THR A 98 5.47 0.07 -15.54
CA THR A 98 6.83 -0.44 -15.38
C THR A 98 7.50 -0.68 -16.73
N LEU A 99 8.66 -0.04 -16.97
CA LEU A 99 9.44 -0.18 -18.20
C LEU A 99 10.44 -1.32 -18.12
N SER A 100 11.19 -1.39 -17.03
CA SER A 100 12.17 -2.46 -16.79
C SER A 100 11.63 -3.40 -15.73
N GLY A 101 11.35 -4.63 -16.12
CA GLY A 101 10.90 -5.68 -15.19
C GLY A 101 12.04 -6.32 -14.39
N LYS A 102 13.29 -5.89 -14.60
CA LYS A 102 14.52 -6.47 -13.97
C LYS A 102 14.57 -7.99 -14.09
N GLY A 103 14.02 -8.53 -15.20
CA GLY A 103 13.97 -9.97 -15.47
C GLY A 103 12.95 -10.75 -14.62
N PHE A 104 12.07 -10.06 -13.89
CA PHE A 104 11.08 -10.68 -13.03
C PHE A 104 9.67 -10.09 -13.22
N PHE A 105 9.51 -8.78 -13.10
CA PHE A 105 8.23 -8.13 -13.34
C PHE A 105 7.91 -8.07 -14.82
N ARG A 106 6.64 -7.96 -15.14
CA ARG A 106 6.17 -7.75 -16.51
C ARG A 106 6.39 -6.28 -16.89
N GLU A 107 6.87 -6.05 -18.11
CA GLU A 107 7.11 -4.72 -18.66
C GLU A 107 5.81 -4.16 -19.24
N ASN A 108 4.83 -3.89 -18.39
CA ASN A 108 3.48 -3.49 -18.79
C ASN A 108 3.45 -2.15 -19.54
N LEU A 109 4.45 -1.28 -19.37
CA LEU A 109 4.57 -0.05 -20.14
C LEU A 109 4.81 -0.34 -21.64
N ARG A 110 5.63 -1.36 -21.95
CA ARG A 110 5.84 -1.80 -23.35
C ARG A 110 4.57 -2.39 -23.93
N LEU A 111 3.87 -3.22 -23.17
CA LEU A 111 2.57 -3.77 -23.60
C LEU A 111 1.55 -2.65 -23.87
N VAL A 112 1.45 -1.67 -22.97
CA VAL A 112 0.54 -0.53 -23.17
C VAL A 112 0.92 0.30 -24.39
N SER A 113 2.22 0.53 -24.61
CA SER A 113 2.72 1.22 -25.81
C SER A 113 2.36 0.46 -27.09
N GLU A 114 2.57 -0.85 -27.13
CA GLU A 114 2.26 -1.71 -28.26
C GLU A 114 0.76 -1.72 -28.59
N LEU A 115 -0.09 -1.94 -27.57
CA LEU A 115 -1.53 -2.03 -27.75
C LEU A 115 -2.21 -0.68 -28.09
N SER A 116 -1.63 0.43 -27.63
CA SER A 116 -2.18 1.78 -27.88
C SER A 116 -1.63 2.44 -29.14
N GLY A 117 -0.44 2.04 -29.58
CA GLY A 117 0.30 2.73 -30.64
C GLY A 117 0.95 4.05 -30.19
N ILE A 118 0.93 4.37 -28.89
CA ILE A 118 1.58 5.56 -28.30
C ILE A 118 2.97 5.16 -27.84
N SER A 119 3.97 5.98 -28.15
CA SER A 119 5.37 5.65 -27.83
C SER A 119 5.63 5.62 -26.31
N VAL A 120 6.55 4.77 -25.88
CA VAL A 120 7.02 4.68 -24.48
C VAL A 120 7.42 6.05 -23.94
N GLU A 121 8.09 6.85 -24.77
CA GLU A 121 8.58 8.18 -24.41
C GLU A 121 7.45 9.17 -24.11
N GLU A 122 6.40 9.18 -24.94
CA GLU A 122 5.21 10.01 -24.72
C GLU A 122 4.45 9.59 -23.47
N ILE A 123 4.31 8.28 -23.22
CA ILE A 123 3.66 7.73 -22.02
C ILE A 123 4.40 8.16 -20.75
N ILE A 124 5.74 8.13 -20.77
CA ILE A 124 6.55 8.52 -19.61
C ILE A 124 6.47 10.03 -19.34
N ARG A 125 6.49 10.84 -20.40
CA ARG A 125 6.60 12.29 -20.28
C ARG A 125 5.30 13.02 -19.98
N GLN A 126 4.15 12.42 -20.34
CA GLN A 126 2.87 13.11 -20.29
C GLN A 126 1.79 12.22 -19.68
N ASP A 127 1.31 12.58 -18.49
CA ASP A 127 0.23 11.86 -17.81
C ASP A 127 -1.02 11.70 -18.68
N SER A 128 -1.37 12.71 -19.49
CA SER A 128 -2.51 12.63 -20.41
C SER A 128 -2.32 11.56 -21.48
N MET A 129 -1.10 11.39 -21.99
CA MET A 129 -0.78 10.34 -22.97
C MET A 129 -0.75 8.97 -22.28
N ALA A 130 -0.30 8.89 -21.05
CA ALA A 130 -0.32 7.66 -20.26
C ALA A 130 -1.76 7.17 -20.00
N ILE A 131 -2.66 8.08 -19.61
CA ILE A 131 -4.08 7.78 -19.39
C ILE A 131 -4.72 7.31 -20.72
N MET A 132 -4.48 8.02 -21.81
CA MET A 132 -4.99 7.66 -23.14
C MET A 132 -4.45 6.30 -23.60
N ALA A 133 -3.15 6.06 -23.46
CA ALA A 133 -2.51 4.80 -23.84
C ALA A 133 -3.09 3.62 -23.05
N TYR A 134 -3.28 3.80 -21.74
CA TYR A 134 -3.87 2.78 -20.88
C TYR A 134 -5.32 2.47 -21.30
N ALA A 135 -6.13 3.48 -21.59
CA ALA A 135 -7.51 3.31 -22.07
C ALA A 135 -7.59 2.55 -23.40
N LEU A 136 -6.71 2.87 -24.36
CA LEU A 136 -6.62 2.18 -25.65
C LEU A 136 -6.17 0.73 -25.48
N ALA A 137 -5.17 0.48 -24.63
CA ALA A 137 -4.70 -0.87 -24.31
C ALA A 137 -5.81 -1.68 -23.61
N PHE A 138 -6.50 -1.09 -22.63
CA PHE A 138 -7.64 -1.70 -21.96
C PHE A 138 -8.73 -2.08 -22.98
N SER A 139 -9.12 -1.16 -23.87
CA SER A 139 -10.12 -1.41 -24.92
C SER A 139 -9.68 -2.50 -25.91
N SER A 140 -8.38 -2.59 -26.22
CA SER A 140 -7.83 -3.66 -27.07
C SER A 140 -7.96 -5.03 -26.37
N LEU A 141 -7.67 -5.09 -25.07
CA LEU A 141 -7.80 -6.32 -24.27
C LEU A 141 -9.27 -6.69 -24.01
N GLN A 142 -10.18 -5.71 -23.90
CA GLN A 142 -11.62 -6.00 -23.87
C GLN A 142 -12.06 -6.78 -25.12
N LYS A 143 -11.55 -6.45 -26.30
CA LYS A 143 -11.82 -7.21 -27.54
C LYS A 143 -11.24 -8.63 -27.45
N LYS A 144 -10.00 -8.75 -26.98
CA LYS A 144 -9.32 -10.06 -26.82
C LYS A 144 -10.12 -11.01 -25.95
N TYR A 145 -10.65 -10.51 -24.82
CA TYR A 145 -11.37 -11.30 -23.83
C TYR A 145 -12.89 -11.30 -24.00
N ASN A 146 -13.41 -10.55 -24.97
CA ASN A 146 -14.84 -10.32 -25.16
C ASN A 146 -15.55 -9.83 -23.89
N CYS A 147 -14.91 -8.90 -23.16
CA CYS A 147 -15.37 -8.37 -21.88
C CYS A 147 -16.12 -7.05 -22.08
N TYR A 148 -17.44 -7.12 -22.23
CA TYR A 148 -18.30 -5.95 -22.37
C TYR A 148 -19.52 -6.10 -21.47
N GLY A 149 -19.73 -5.19 -20.52
CA GLY A 149 -20.85 -5.27 -19.58
C GLY A 149 -20.77 -4.19 -18.50
N LYS A 150 -21.73 -4.25 -17.57
CA LYS A 150 -21.80 -3.32 -16.44
C LYS A 150 -21.15 -3.89 -15.19
N GLU A 151 -21.04 -5.21 -15.11
CA GLU A 151 -20.42 -5.93 -14.03
C GLU A 151 -18.90 -5.75 -14.11
N LEU A 152 -18.30 -5.16 -13.08
CA LEU A 152 -16.87 -4.84 -13.09
C LEU A 152 -15.98 -6.09 -13.01
N GLU A 153 -16.50 -7.19 -12.48
CA GLU A 153 -15.80 -8.46 -12.32
C GLU A 153 -15.30 -9.06 -13.63
N ILE A 154 -16.02 -8.82 -14.73
CA ILE A 154 -15.66 -9.34 -16.06
C ILE A 154 -14.34 -8.78 -16.60
N TYR A 155 -13.87 -7.65 -16.07
CA TYR A 155 -12.63 -6.99 -16.50
C TYR A 155 -11.37 -7.51 -15.79
N LYS A 156 -11.51 -8.46 -14.87
CA LYS A 156 -10.38 -9.07 -14.18
C LYS A 156 -9.28 -9.57 -15.13
N PRO A 157 -9.55 -10.30 -16.23
CA PRO A 157 -8.50 -10.75 -17.14
C PRO A 157 -7.78 -9.60 -17.85
N VAL A 158 -8.47 -8.49 -18.12
CA VAL A 158 -7.86 -7.29 -18.69
C VAL A 158 -6.87 -6.66 -17.70
N LEU A 159 -7.27 -6.51 -16.45
CA LEU A 159 -6.40 -5.95 -15.40
C LEU A 159 -5.21 -6.87 -15.07
N ILE A 160 -5.40 -8.20 -15.14
CA ILE A 160 -4.29 -9.16 -15.01
C ILE A 160 -3.25 -8.92 -16.12
N ASP A 161 -3.67 -8.77 -17.37
CA ASP A 161 -2.74 -8.54 -18.48
C ASP A 161 -2.01 -7.19 -18.36
N LEU A 162 -2.67 -6.16 -17.85
CA LEU A 162 -2.11 -4.83 -17.67
C LEU A 162 -1.26 -4.67 -16.38
N SER A 163 -1.31 -5.63 -15.47
CA SER A 163 -0.48 -5.60 -14.26
C SER A 163 0.98 -5.91 -14.57
N GLU A 164 1.89 -5.28 -13.85
CA GLU A 164 3.33 -5.58 -13.85
C GLU A 164 3.66 -6.84 -13.04
N ILE A 165 2.77 -7.26 -12.15
CA ILE A 165 3.01 -8.39 -11.23
C ILE A 165 3.02 -9.70 -12.02
N PRO A 166 4.05 -10.57 -11.82
CA PRO A 166 4.06 -11.90 -12.41
C PRO A 166 2.86 -12.74 -11.95
N VAL A 167 2.30 -13.54 -12.86
CA VAL A 167 1.13 -14.37 -12.54
C VAL A 167 1.42 -15.45 -11.49
N GLU A 168 2.68 -15.85 -11.36
CA GLU A 168 3.16 -16.80 -10.36
C GLU A 168 3.13 -16.20 -8.94
N CYS A 169 3.18 -14.87 -8.82
CA CYS A 169 3.03 -14.16 -7.56
C CYS A 169 1.54 -13.89 -7.26
N ASP A 170 0.75 -14.95 -7.22
CA ASP A 170 -0.70 -14.92 -7.21
C ASP A 170 -1.29 -14.05 -6.08
N PHE A 171 -0.79 -14.15 -4.83
CA PHE A 171 -1.27 -13.29 -3.73
C PHE A 171 -0.99 -11.81 -4.01
N ALA A 172 0.21 -11.47 -4.50
CA ALA A 172 0.58 -10.10 -4.83
C ALA A 172 -0.30 -9.55 -5.97
N LEU A 173 -0.46 -10.33 -7.06
CA LEU A 173 -1.30 -9.96 -8.19
C LEU A 173 -2.76 -9.71 -7.75
N LEU A 174 -3.34 -10.65 -6.99
CA LEU A 174 -4.71 -10.49 -6.51
C LEU A 174 -4.85 -9.35 -5.51
N SER A 175 -3.81 -9.04 -4.71
CA SER A 175 -3.80 -7.87 -3.82
C SER A 175 -3.81 -6.55 -4.58
N SER A 176 -3.07 -6.46 -5.71
CA SER A 176 -3.13 -5.27 -6.58
C SER A 176 -4.53 -5.09 -7.17
N LEU A 177 -5.10 -6.17 -7.72
CA LEU A 177 -6.46 -6.13 -8.25
C LEU A 177 -7.49 -5.79 -7.17
N TYR A 178 -7.33 -6.35 -5.96
CA TYR A 178 -8.21 -6.05 -4.82
C TYR A 178 -8.28 -4.54 -4.56
N VAL A 179 -7.15 -3.84 -4.53
CA VAL A 179 -7.15 -2.39 -4.30
C VAL A 179 -7.86 -1.65 -5.43
N ILE A 180 -7.63 -2.02 -6.70
CA ILE A 180 -8.31 -1.41 -7.85
C ILE A 180 -9.84 -1.54 -7.71
N TYR A 181 -10.35 -2.73 -7.37
CA TYR A 181 -11.79 -2.93 -7.19
C TYR A 181 -12.33 -2.33 -5.89
N PHE A 182 -11.54 -2.31 -4.82
CA PHE A 182 -11.91 -1.74 -3.54
C PHE A 182 -12.21 -0.25 -3.65
N VAL A 183 -11.41 0.49 -4.42
CA VAL A 183 -11.60 1.93 -4.68
C VAL A 183 -12.97 2.25 -5.27
N PHE A 184 -13.60 1.31 -6.00
CA PHE A 184 -14.95 1.49 -6.54
C PHE A 184 -16.06 1.41 -5.50
N ILE A 185 -15.86 0.72 -4.37
CA ILE A 185 -16.92 0.47 -3.37
C ILE A 185 -16.69 1.24 -2.06
N ASP A 186 -15.56 1.87 -1.92
CA ASP A 186 -15.08 2.51 -0.70
C ASP A 186 -15.49 3.98 -0.59
N GLY A 187 -16.08 4.52 -1.63
CA GLY A 187 -16.46 5.93 -1.71
C GLY A 187 -15.31 6.87 -2.06
N ILE A 188 -14.09 6.38 -2.30
CA ILE A 188 -12.96 7.21 -2.73
C ILE A 188 -13.29 7.89 -4.05
N LEU A 189 -13.78 7.14 -5.03
CA LEU A 189 -14.14 7.70 -6.34
C LEU A 189 -15.34 8.64 -6.26
N PHE A 190 -16.26 8.40 -5.33
CA PHE A 190 -17.39 9.29 -5.09
C PHE A 190 -16.94 10.70 -4.71
N HIS A 191 -15.87 10.83 -3.94
CA HIS A 191 -15.27 12.11 -3.60
C HIS A 191 -14.85 12.91 -4.85
N PHE A 192 -14.50 12.22 -5.93
CA PHE A 192 -14.14 12.82 -7.20
C PHE A 192 -15.32 12.93 -8.21
N GLY A 193 -16.54 12.64 -7.74
CA GLY A 193 -17.76 12.73 -8.55
C GLY A 193 -18.03 11.50 -9.42
N ILE A 194 -17.39 10.38 -9.14
CA ILE A 194 -17.64 9.09 -9.80
C ILE A 194 -18.54 8.27 -8.88
N PRO A 195 -19.70 7.77 -9.36
CA PRO A 195 -20.62 6.96 -8.55
C PRO A 195 -19.97 5.68 -8.05
N ASP A 196 -20.38 5.24 -6.86
CA ASP A 196 -20.04 3.91 -6.36
C ASP A 196 -20.64 2.83 -7.24
N PHE A 197 -19.90 1.73 -7.36
CA PHE A 197 -20.31 0.53 -8.06
C PHE A 197 -20.47 -0.64 -7.09
N ASN A 198 -21.31 -1.58 -7.44
CA ASN A 198 -21.38 -2.84 -6.72
C ASN A 198 -20.35 -3.81 -7.30
N VAL A 199 -19.51 -4.39 -6.43
CA VAL A 199 -18.48 -5.38 -6.81
C VAL A 199 -18.59 -6.57 -5.86
N ASP A 200 -18.69 -7.77 -6.40
CA ASP A 200 -18.68 -9.00 -5.62
C ASP A 200 -17.26 -9.61 -5.56
N PHE A 201 -16.60 -9.42 -4.43
CA PHE A 201 -15.26 -9.97 -4.21
C PHE A 201 -15.20 -11.49 -4.18
N ASN A 202 -16.32 -12.19 -3.92
CA ASN A 202 -16.33 -13.65 -3.98
C ASN A 202 -16.33 -14.13 -5.44
N ILE A 203 -16.98 -13.40 -6.33
CA ILE A 203 -16.88 -13.66 -7.78
C ILE A 203 -15.45 -13.40 -8.27
N LEU A 204 -14.85 -12.28 -7.83
CA LEU A 204 -13.50 -11.90 -8.25
C LEU A 204 -12.42 -12.86 -7.72
N PHE A 205 -12.46 -13.20 -6.44
CA PHE A 205 -11.31 -13.80 -5.75
C PHE A 205 -11.59 -15.20 -5.17
N GLY A 206 -12.85 -15.66 -5.21
CA GLY A 206 -13.23 -16.97 -4.70
C GLY A 206 -12.80 -17.17 -3.23
N GLU A 207 -12.17 -18.29 -2.94
CA GLU A 207 -11.70 -18.66 -1.59
C GLU A 207 -10.68 -17.66 -1.01
N LYS A 208 -10.00 -16.88 -1.85
CA LYS A 208 -9.03 -15.87 -1.40
C LYS A 208 -9.68 -14.55 -0.99
N SER A 209 -10.97 -14.37 -1.25
CA SER A 209 -11.71 -13.14 -0.95
C SER A 209 -11.57 -12.71 0.51
N ALA A 210 -11.81 -13.60 1.46
CA ALA A 210 -11.72 -13.30 2.88
C ALA A 210 -10.30 -12.87 3.31
N MET A 211 -9.27 -13.53 2.78
CA MET A 211 -7.87 -13.19 3.06
C MET A 211 -7.48 -11.82 2.50
N LEU A 212 -7.92 -11.49 1.28
CA LEU A 212 -7.61 -10.20 0.64
C LEU A 212 -8.32 -9.03 1.33
N GLN A 213 -9.51 -9.27 1.90
CA GLN A 213 -10.31 -8.30 2.65
C GLN A 213 -9.92 -8.19 4.14
N GLN A 214 -8.99 -9.01 4.61
CA GLN A 214 -8.56 -8.98 6.00
C GLN A 214 -7.86 -7.64 6.29
N SER A 215 -8.57 -6.76 6.99
CA SER A 215 -8.03 -5.51 7.52
C SER A 215 -7.56 -5.74 8.96
N ASN A 216 -6.43 -5.15 9.32
CA ASN A 216 -5.86 -5.27 10.67
C ASN A 216 -6.10 -4.02 11.52
N VAL A 217 -6.94 -3.11 11.06
CA VAL A 217 -7.31 -1.92 11.82
C VAL A 217 -8.22 -2.33 12.97
N SER A 218 -7.65 -2.46 14.17
CA SER A 218 -8.39 -2.66 15.42
C SER A 218 -7.92 -1.63 16.42
N LEU A 219 -8.88 -0.90 16.99
CA LEU A 219 -8.65 0.06 18.07
C LEU A 219 -8.76 -0.62 19.44
N ASP A 220 -9.27 -1.86 19.50
CA ASP A 220 -9.54 -2.55 20.76
C ASP A 220 -8.25 -3.17 21.34
N TYR A 221 -7.96 -2.78 22.59
CA TYR A 221 -6.97 -3.37 23.48
C TYR A 221 -7.72 -3.99 24.67
N PRO A 222 -7.35 -5.14 25.21
CA PRO A 222 -6.08 -5.81 25.23
C PRO A 222 -6.00 -7.04 24.35
N TYR A 223 -4.85 -7.23 23.75
CA TYR A 223 -4.54 -8.25 22.80
C TYR A 223 -4.10 -9.57 23.45
N GLU A 224 -5.02 -10.50 23.59
CA GLU A 224 -4.73 -11.90 24.00
C GLU A 224 -5.01 -12.87 22.83
N GLN A 225 -4.50 -12.62 21.63
CA GLN A 225 -4.50 -13.67 20.61
C GLN A 225 -3.18 -14.45 20.69
N LYS A 226 -3.29 -15.76 20.97
CA LYS A 226 -2.17 -16.68 20.90
C LYS A 226 -1.66 -16.74 19.46
N ALA A 227 -0.34 -16.60 19.28
CA ALA A 227 0.30 -16.84 18.00
C ALA A 227 -0.17 -18.19 17.44
N THR A 228 -0.65 -18.17 16.20
CA THR A 228 -0.92 -19.41 15.47
C THR A 228 0.41 -20.00 15.02
N SER A 229 0.48 -21.30 14.74
CA SER A 229 1.72 -21.95 14.30
C SER A 229 2.30 -21.38 13.00
N THR A 230 1.55 -20.52 12.29
CA THR A 230 1.89 -20.03 10.96
C THR A 230 2.38 -18.59 10.91
N VAL A 231 2.08 -17.73 11.88
CA VAL A 231 2.49 -16.31 11.93
C VAL A 231 2.96 -15.92 13.33
N ASP A 232 3.85 -14.91 13.41
CA ASP A 232 4.29 -14.36 14.71
C ASP A 232 3.31 -13.27 15.19
N TYR A 233 2.73 -12.50 14.25
CA TYR A 233 1.65 -11.55 14.52
C TYR A 233 0.31 -12.16 14.07
N PRO A 234 -0.61 -12.53 14.98
CA PRO A 234 -1.81 -13.30 14.66
C PRO A 234 -2.75 -12.69 13.62
N SER A 235 -2.77 -11.36 13.52
CA SER A 235 -3.58 -10.66 12.53
C SER A 235 -2.92 -10.57 11.15
N ALA A 236 -1.67 -11.03 10.99
CA ALA A 236 -0.99 -10.97 9.70
C ALA A 236 -1.41 -12.11 8.77
N VAL A 237 -1.45 -11.82 7.48
CA VAL A 237 -1.49 -12.82 6.42
C VAL A 237 -0.08 -13.39 6.23
N TRP A 238 0.06 -14.71 6.20
CA TRP A 238 1.34 -15.35 5.88
C TRP A 238 1.53 -15.49 4.38
N ASN A 239 2.54 -14.81 3.84
CA ASN A 239 2.96 -14.95 2.44
C ASN A 239 4.49 -14.83 2.37
N PRO A 240 5.23 -15.96 2.40
CA PRO A 240 6.66 -15.94 2.66
C PRO A 240 7.47 -15.34 1.51
N ALA A 241 8.51 -14.61 1.88
CA ALA A 241 9.59 -14.24 0.97
C ALA A 241 10.36 -15.50 0.50
N ALA A 242 11.04 -15.39 -0.63
CA ALA A 242 11.91 -16.45 -1.09
C ALA A 242 13.00 -16.77 -0.05
N SER A 243 13.28 -18.04 0.20
CA SER A 243 14.24 -18.47 1.24
C SER A 243 15.67 -17.98 1.02
N CYS A 244 15.99 -17.56 -0.20
CA CYS A 244 17.27 -16.94 -0.59
C CYS A 244 17.38 -15.45 -0.24
N ASN A 245 16.33 -14.83 0.35
CA ASN A 245 16.27 -13.42 0.70
C ASN A 245 16.31 -13.16 2.22
N TYR A 246 16.49 -14.18 3.02
CA TYR A 246 16.68 -14.06 4.47
C TYR A 246 17.61 -15.16 4.99
N SER A 247 18.01 -15.10 6.24
CA SER A 247 18.93 -16.05 6.83
C SER A 247 18.71 -16.25 8.34
N SER A 248 19.48 -17.11 8.97
CA SER A 248 19.48 -17.26 10.42
C SER A 248 19.98 -16.00 11.14
N ARG A 249 19.40 -15.66 12.30
CA ARG A 249 19.93 -14.64 13.23
C ARG A 249 21.17 -15.11 13.98
N ASN A 250 21.52 -16.40 13.92
CA ASN A 250 22.67 -16.99 14.63
C ASN A 250 22.69 -16.64 16.13
N GLY A 251 21.53 -16.66 16.77
CA GLY A 251 21.39 -16.37 18.20
C GLY A 251 21.35 -14.87 18.56
N THR A 252 21.48 -13.97 17.61
CA THR A 252 21.35 -12.54 17.87
C THR A 252 19.94 -12.19 18.34
N GLN A 253 19.85 -11.55 19.50
CA GLN A 253 18.59 -11.13 20.08
C GLN A 253 18.00 -9.93 19.35
N VAL A 254 16.69 -9.95 19.12
CA VAL A 254 15.94 -8.81 18.60
C VAL A 254 15.87 -7.72 19.66
N SER A 255 16.22 -6.50 19.31
CA SER A 255 16.24 -5.34 20.21
C SER A 255 15.69 -4.05 19.59
N ASN A 256 15.39 -4.07 18.30
CA ASN A 256 14.94 -2.88 17.57
C ASN A 256 13.87 -3.24 16.54
N VAL A 257 13.03 -2.25 16.21
CA VAL A 257 12.13 -2.24 15.05
C VAL A 257 12.58 -1.16 14.08
N THR A 258 12.61 -1.49 12.80
CA THR A 258 12.94 -0.56 11.72
C THR A 258 11.69 -0.28 10.88
N ILE A 259 11.38 1.01 10.73
CA ILE A 259 10.28 1.50 9.91
C ILE A 259 10.83 1.90 8.55
N HIS A 260 10.22 1.36 7.49
CA HIS A 260 10.56 1.61 6.09
C HIS A 260 9.36 2.09 5.30
N TYR A 261 9.59 2.61 4.10
CA TYR A 261 8.62 2.63 3.01
C TYR A 261 9.14 1.84 1.81
N THR A 262 8.23 1.24 1.05
CA THR A 262 8.56 0.26 0.00
C THR A 262 9.17 0.85 -1.27
N SER A 263 9.12 2.15 -1.50
CA SER A 263 9.38 2.80 -2.81
C SER A 263 8.55 2.20 -3.95
N GLY A 264 7.37 1.67 -3.64
CA GLY A 264 6.48 1.00 -4.58
C GLY A 264 5.15 0.61 -3.95
N THR A 265 4.38 -0.20 -4.68
CA THR A 265 3.11 -0.74 -4.19
C THR A 265 3.34 -1.89 -3.21
N TYR A 266 2.35 -2.13 -2.33
CA TYR A 266 2.31 -3.30 -1.45
C TYR A 266 2.48 -4.61 -2.24
N ALA A 267 1.74 -4.76 -3.32
CA ALA A 267 1.79 -5.94 -4.18
C ALA A 267 3.17 -6.12 -4.84
N GLY A 268 3.73 -5.03 -5.38
CA GLY A 268 5.06 -5.04 -5.98
C GLY A 268 6.14 -5.45 -4.99
N SER A 269 6.08 -4.96 -3.75
CA SER A 269 7.05 -5.29 -2.72
C SER A 269 6.98 -6.76 -2.29
N ILE A 270 5.77 -7.30 -2.15
CA ILE A 270 5.57 -8.73 -1.85
C ILE A 270 6.14 -9.59 -2.98
N ALA A 271 5.83 -9.28 -4.24
CA ALA A 271 6.36 -10.00 -5.39
C ALA A 271 7.89 -9.91 -5.44
N TRP A 272 8.46 -8.72 -5.17
CA TRP A 272 9.91 -8.52 -5.16
C TRP A 272 10.62 -9.36 -4.11
N PHE A 273 10.08 -9.45 -2.90
CA PHE A 273 10.64 -10.29 -1.84
C PHE A 273 10.54 -11.79 -2.15
N GLN A 274 9.65 -12.20 -3.06
CA GLN A 274 9.56 -13.57 -3.57
C GLN A 274 10.55 -13.89 -4.68
N ASN A 275 11.24 -12.88 -5.23
CA ASN A 275 12.27 -13.05 -6.25
C ASN A 275 13.65 -13.25 -5.61
N CYS A 276 14.30 -14.39 -5.86
CA CYS A 276 15.65 -14.67 -5.35
C CYS A 276 16.73 -13.68 -5.83
N ALA A 277 16.52 -13.00 -6.96
CA ALA A 277 17.44 -11.99 -7.45
C ALA A 277 17.40 -10.69 -6.63
N ALA A 278 16.32 -10.44 -5.89
CA ALA A 278 16.12 -9.22 -5.12
C ALA A 278 17.16 -9.02 -4.01
N LYS A 279 17.58 -10.11 -3.34
CA LYS A 279 18.53 -10.08 -2.20
C LYS A 279 18.12 -9.14 -1.07
N VAL A 280 16.82 -8.87 -0.96
CA VAL A 280 16.18 -8.05 0.08
C VAL A 280 14.90 -8.72 0.57
N SER A 281 14.49 -8.41 1.80
CA SER A 281 13.21 -8.80 2.37
C SER A 281 12.93 -7.98 3.63
N ALA A 282 11.67 -7.92 4.07
CA ALA A 282 11.30 -7.44 5.39
C ALA A 282 10.49 -8.51 6.14
N HIS A 283 10.32 -8.34 7.45
CA HIS A 283 9.48 -9.25 8.22
C HIS A 283 8.01 -9.03 7.91
N TYR A 284 7.61 -7.77 7.72
CA TYR A 284 6.23 -7.36 7.46
C TYR A 284 6.14 -6.34 6.35
N VAL A 285 5.03 -6.38 5.61
CA VAL A 285 4.62 -5.35 4.66
C VAL A 285 3.20 -4.93 5.00
N ILE A 286 2.93 -3.61 5.01
CA ILE A 286 1.64 -3.04 5.38
C ILE A 286 1.05 -2.30 4.18
N ARG A 287 -0.20 -2.65 3.83
CA ARG A 287 -0.97 -2.03 2.76
C ARG A 287 -1.52 -0.68 3.19
N SER A 288 -1.36 0.33 2.35
CA SER A 288 -1.74 1.71 2.68
C SER A 288 -3.25 1.88 2.85
N ILE A 289 -4.06 1.32 1.94
CA ILE A 289 -5.47 1.66 1.84
C ILE A 289 -6.30 1.20 3.06
N ASP A 290 -6.00 0.04 3.61
CA ASP A 290 -6.80 -0.61 4.66
C ASP A 290 -5.97 -1.19 5.82
N GLY A 291 -4.66 -0.99 5.79
CA GLY A 291 -3.77 -1.45 6.86
C GLY A 291 -3.55 -2.96 6.91
N GLN A 292 -3.85 -3.74 5.85
CA GLN A 292 -3.55 -5.16 5.85
C GLN A 292 -2.07 -5.40 6.10
N VAL A 293 -1.74 -6.30 7.05
CA VAL A 293 -0.37 -6.70 7.36
C VAL A 293 -0.08 -8.05 6.75
N THR A 294 0.97 -8.15 5.93
CA THR A 294 1.51 -9.43 5.46
C THR A 294 2.84 -9.72 6.15
N GLN A 295 2.95 -10.89 6.77
CA GLN A 295 4.22 -11.40 7.30
C GLN A 295 4.93 -12.20 6.22
N MET A 296 6.18 -11.83 5.91
CA MET A 296 6.98 -12.44 4.86
C MET A 296 8.20 -13.19 5.36
N VAL A 297 8.74 -12.82 6.52
CA VAL A 297 9.86 -13.52 7.16
C VAL A 297 9.50 -13.72 8.63
N ARG A 298 9.83 -14.90 9.17
CA ARG A 298 9.67 -15.16 10.61
C ARG A 298 10.57 -14.22 11.41
N GLU A 299 10.08 -13.73 12.55
CA GLU A 299 10.86 -12.86 13.43
C GLU A 299 12.09 -13.58 14.01
N SER A 300 12.05 -14.91 14.11
CA SER A 300 13.19 -15.75 14.49
C SER A 300 14.29 -15.80 13.42
N SER A 301 13.99 -15.40 12.19
CA SER A 301 14.94 -15.29 11.08
C SER A 301 15.39 -13.84 10.88
N LYS A 302 16.47 -13.65 10.15
CA LYS A 302 17.05 -12.36 9.80
C LYS A 302 16.61 -11.96 8.40
N ALA A 303 15.61 -11.08 8.28
CA ALA A 303 15.28 -10.41 7.03
C ALA A 303 16.40 -9.45 6.60
N TRP A 304 16.48 -9.15 5.31
CA TRP A 304 17.56 -8.31 4.75
C TRP A 304 16.99 -6.96 4.33
N HIS A 305 16.93 -6.00 5.27
CA HIS A 305 16.27 -4.69 5.07
C HIS A 305 17.08 -3.47 5.54
N VAL A 306 18.09 -3.65 6.41
CA VAL A 306 18.84 -2.53 7.02
C VAL A 306 20.34 -2.84 7.17
N GLY A 307 20.89 -3.64 6.25
CA GLY A 307 22.31 -3.94 6.17
C GLY A 307 22.86 -4.61 7.43
N VAL A 308 23.86 -3.99 8.06
CA VAL A 308 24.56 -4.54 9.25
C VAL A 308 23.63 -4.70 10.45
N ALA A 309 22.53 -3.96 10.52
CA ALA A 309 21.58 -4.02 11.61
C ALA A 309 20.52 -5.13 11.45
N ASN A 310 20.46 -5.84 10.33
CA ASN A 310 19.50 -6.92 10.06
C ASN A 310 19.42 -7.95 11.22
N GLY A 311 20.54 -8.24 11.86
CA GLY A 311 20.63 -9.29 12.88
C GLY A 311 19.76 -9.03 14.12
N TYR A 312 19.62 -7.78 14.54
CA TYR A 312 18.94 -7.41 15.79
C TYR A 312 17.66 -6.60 15.59
N THR A 313 17.19 -6.47 14.31
CA THR A 313 16.00 -5.68 13.97
C THR A 313 14.86 -6.53 13.41
N ILE A 314 13.63 -6.04 13.60
CA ILE A 314 12.44 -6.46 12.85
C ILE A 314 12.11 -5.31 11.88
N GLY A 315 12.11 -5.57 10.58
CA GLY A 315 11.78 -4.59 9.54
C GLY A 315 10.30 -4.62 9.17
N ILE A 316 9.70 -3.43 9.08
CA ILE A 316 8.30 -3.23 8.67
C ILE A 316 8.30 -2.26 7.49
N GLU A 317 7.88 -2.75 6.35
CA GLU A 317 7.69 -1.96 5.13
C GLU A 317 6.27 -1.39 5.07
N HIS A 318 6.16 -0.13 4.70
CA HIS A 318 4.89 0.56 4.52
C HIS A 318 4.72 0.93 3.05
N GLU A 319 3.61 0.53 2.46
CA GLU A 319 3.32 0.87 1.07
C GLU A 319 3.34 2.37 0.87
N ALA A 320 4.37 2.88 0.19
CA ALA A 320 4.48 4.28 -0.19
C ALA A 320 5.59 4.52 -1.21
N TYR A 321 5.45 5.62 -1.97
CA TYR A 321 6.57 6.33 -2.57
C TYR A 321 6.91 7.50 -1.65
N GLY A 322 8.20 7.70 -1.37
CA GLY A 322 8.65 8.67 -0.36
C GLY A 322 8.26 10.11 -0.63
N ASN A 323 7.94 10.46 -1.87
CA ASN A 323 7.50 11.79 -2.30
C ASN A 323 5.97 11.91 -2.49
N VAL A 324 5.17 10.87 -2.17
CA VAL A 324 3.71 10.88 -2.30
C VAL A 324 3.05 10.70 -0.93
N ALA A 325 2.72 11.81 -0.28
CA ALA A 325 2.18 11.84 1.08
C ALA A 325 0.86 11.07 1.24
N ALA A 326 0.06 10.95 0.18
CA ALA A 326 -1.26 10.30 0.22
C ALA A 326 -1.22 8.78 0.43
N PHE A 327 -0.05 8.17 0.44
CA PHE A 327 0.10 6.76 0.86
C PHE A 327 0.12 6.59 2.37
N PHE A 328 0.50 7.61 3.15
CA PHE A 328 0.62 7.51 4.61
C PHE A 328 -0.75 7.70 5.28
N THR A 329 -1.61 6.70 5.15
CA THR A 329 -3.00 6.73 5.63
C THR A 329 -3.10 6.41 7.12
N TYR A 330 -4.18 6.87 7.75
CA TYR A 330 -4.49 6.56 9.15
C TYR A 330 -4.57 5.04 9.40
N ASN A 331 -5.20 4.29 8.50
CA ASN A 331 -5.31 2.83 8.60
C ASN A 331 -3.94 2.15 8.65
N MET A 332 -2.99 2.61 7.82
CA MET A 332 -1.63 2.09 7.81
C MET A 332 -0.92 2.38 9.14
N TYR A 333 -1.04 3.61 9.67
CA TYR A 333 -0.46 3.97 10.97
C TYR A 333 -1.04 3.14 12.11
N LEU A 334 -2.36 2.95 12.16
CA LEU A 334 -3.02 2.14 13.19
C LEU A 334 -2.53 0.69 13.17
N SER A 335 -2.51 0.07 11.99
CA SER A 335 -2.05 -1.32 11.84
C SER A 335 -0.58 -1.47 12.20
N SER A 336 0.26 -0.51 11.78
CA SER A 336 1.67 -0.50 12.12
C SER A 336 1.90 -0.35 13.63
N ALA A 337 1.20 0.57 14.27
CA ALA A 337 1.30 0.76 15.72
C ALA A 337 0.83 -0.45 16.51
N ALA A 338 -0.27 -1.10 16.08
CA ALA A 338 -0.76 -2.34 16.67
C ALA A 338 0.27 -3.48 16.55
N LEU A 339 0.89 -3.64 15.37
CA LEU A 339 1.97 -4.60 15.15
C LEU A 339 3.17 -4.31 16.07
N VAL A 340 3.61 -3.06 16.17
CA VAL A 340 4.74 -2.68 17.03
C VAL A 340 4.44 -2.92 18.51
N ARG A 341 3.23 -2.60 18.99
CA ARG A 341 2.80 -2.94 20.35
C ARG A 341 2.88 -4.44 20.62
N ASN A 342 2.40 -5.26 19.67
CA ASN A 342 2.48 -6.71 19.77
C ASN A 342 3.94 -7.21 19.79
N ILE A 343 4.83 -6.64 18.96
CA ILE A 343 6.26 -6.95 18.99
C ILE A 343 6.84 -6.60 20.38
N CYS A 344 6.58 -5.40 20.90
CA CYS A 344 7.06 -4.98 22.22
C CYS A 344 6.57 -5.88 23.36
N SER A 345 5.34 -6.40 23.28
CA SER A 345 4.81 -7.32 24.29
C SER A 345 5.53 -8.68 24.30
N ARG A 346 6.07 -9.12 23.16
CA ARG A 346 6.80 -10.39 23.01
C ARG A 346 8.32 -10.26 23.21
N TYR A 347 8.85 -9.07 22.99
CA TYR A 347 10.29 -8.76 23.12
C TYR A 347 10.50 -7.75 24.26
N ALA A 348 10.58 -8.23 25.51
CA ALA A 348 10.67 -7.39 26.71
C ALA A 348 11.86 -6.40 26.73
N ASN A 349 12.87 -6.61 25.89
CA ASN A 349 14.00 -5.72 25.70
C ASN A 349 13.73 -4.56 24.70
N ILE A 350 12.56 -4.53 24.05
CA ILE A 350 12.12 -3.40 23.22
C ILE A 350 11.13 -2.57 24.03
N ASN A 351 11.53 -1.36 24.39
CA ASN A 351 10.68 -0.45 25.14
C ASN A 351 9.85 0.42 24.17
N PRO A 352 8.50 0.36 24.22
CA PRO A 352 7.63 1.14 23.33
C PRO A 352 7.77 2.66 23.51
N LEU A 353 8.27 3.14 24.65
CA LEU A 353 8.58 4.56 24.86
C LEU A 353 9.84 5.02 24.12
N ARG A 354 10.62 4.10 23.55
CA ARG A 354 11.85 4.41 22.79
C ARG A 354 11.60 4.48 21.28
N VAL A 355 10.46 5.02 20.89
CA VAL A 355 10.17 5.38 19.48
C VAL A 355 10.94 6.66 19.16
N PHE A 356 11.51 6.71 17.95
CA PHE A 356 11.99 7.98 17.41
C PHE A 356 10.82 8.97 17.37
N TYR A 357 11.05 10.18 17.89
CA TYR A 357 10.08 11.24 17.71
C TYR A 357 10.77 12.57 17.55
N ARG A 358 10.12 13.49 16.89
CA ARG A 358 10.61 14.83 16.61
C ARG A 358 9.60 15.84 17.13
N ASP A 359 10.06 16.73 17.97
CA ASP A 359 9.24 17.82 18.51
C ASP A 359 9.84 19.17 18.12
N THR A 360 8.98 20.16 17.90
CA THR A 360 9.39 21.51 17.59
C THR A 360 8.87 22.42 18.69
N LEU A 361 9.77 23.08 19.41
CA LEU A 361 9.42 24.07 20.42
C LEU A 361 8.87 25.34 19.78
N ASP A 362 8.21 26.20 20.58
CA ASP A 362 7.61 27.44 20.11
C ASP A 362 8.63 28.41 19.50
N ASP A 363 9.91 28.30 19.84
CA ASP A 363 11.02 29.05 19.28
C ASP A 363 11.57 28.47 17.96
N GLY A 364 10.96 27.42 17.44
CA GLY A 364 11.39 26.70 16.26
C GLY A 364 12.51 25.68 16.49
N THR A 365 12.98 25.49 17.72
CA THR A 365 13.98 24.48 18.05
C THR A 365 13.39 23.08 17.89
N VAL A 366 14.06 22.24 17.10
CA VAL A 366 13.66 20.84 16.89
C VAL A 366 14.33 19.95 17.92
N LEU A 367 13.53 19.31 18.76
CA LEU A 367 13.98 18.27 19.69
C LEU A 367 13.80 16.91 19.02
N ASN A 368 14.86 16.14 18.98
CA ASN A 368 14.85 14.77 18.51
C ASN A 368 15.25 13.84 19.66
N ASN A 369 14.40 12.92 20.07
CA ASN A 369 14.68 11.97 21.14
C ASN A 369 15.73 10.92 20.72
N GLY A 370 16.97 11.30 20.61
CA GLY A 370 18.04 10.35 20.36
C GLY A 370 18.70 10.42 19.00
N LEU A 371 18.44 11.44 18.21
CA LEU A 371 19.18 11.68 16.96
C LEU A 371 20.29 12.73 17.07
N HIS A 372 20.57 13.22 18.26
CA HIS A 372 21.52 14.31 18.43
C HIS A 372 22.96 13.97 18.11
N SER A 373 23.24 12.71 17.95
CA SER A 373 24.50 12.31 17.37
C SER A 373 24.30 10.98 16.71
N LEU A 374 24.53 10.92 15.44
CA LEU A 374 24.64 9.68 14.69
C LEU A 374 25.63 8.67 15.35
N GLY A 375 26.43 9.11 16.31
CA GLY A 375 27.40 8.28 17.02
C GLY A 375 26.99 7.79 18.41
N GLY A 376 25.99 8.37 19.08
CA GLY A 376 25.69 8.05 20.48
C GLY A 376 24.26 7.64 20.80
N ALA A 377 23.34 7.96 19.95
CA ALA A 377 21.91 7.87 20.20
C ALA A 377 21.28 6.51 19.96
N THR A 378 22.01 5.54 19.46
CA THR A 378 21.52 4.19 19.13
C THR A 378 21.00 3.42 20.34
N SER A 379 21.48 3.73 21.56
CA SER A 379 21.02 3.10 22.79
C SER A 379 19.69 3.64 23.30
N CYS A 380 19.25 4.82 22.84
CA CYS A 380 18.04 5.48 23.35
C CYS A 380 16.82 5.24 22.47
N THR A 381 16.98 4.95 21.17
CA THR A 381 15.88 4.78 20.23
C THR A 381 15.89 3.36 19.67
N GLN A 382 14.81 2.63 19.93
CA GLN A 382 14.66 1.22 19.53
C GLN A 382 13.69 1.04 18.36
N ILE A 383 12.72 1.94 18.21
CA ILE A 383 11.75 1.96 17.11
C ILE A 383 12.05 3.21 16.26
N ARG A 384 12.59 3.02 15.06
CA ARG A 384 13.15 4.12 14.25
C ARG A 384 13.16 3.78 12.77
N GLY A 385 13.30 4.80 11.93
CA GLY A 385 13.42 4.65 10.48
C GLY A 385 14.77 4.09 10.03
N HIS A 386 14.83 3.58 8.83
CA HIS A 386 16.06 3.12 8.20
C HIS A 386 17.14 4.23 8.20
N GLN A 387 16.74 5.46 7.84
CA GLN A 387 17.64 6.64 7.83
C GLN A 387 18.36 6.92 9.16
N HIS A 388 17.86 6.36 10.26
CA HIS A 388 18.39 6.62 11.60
C HIS A 388 19.46 5.60 12.05
N PHE A 389 19.80 4.65 11.20
CA PHE A 389 20.92 3.74 11.47
C PHE A 389 22.24 4.33 10.97
N PRO A 390 23.37 3.99 11.62
CA PRO A 390 24.68 4.48 11.19
C PRO A 390 25.03 4.01 9.77
N SER A 391 25.74 4.86 9.04
CA SER A 391 26.28 4.56 7.70
C SER A 391 25.23 4.17 6.65
N GLN A 392 24.01 4.71 6.78
CA GLN A 392 22.95 4.52 5.78
C GLN A 392 22.91 5.70 4.80
N THR A 393 22.58 5.38 3.55
CA THR A 393 22.25 6.38 2.51
C THR A 393 20.76 6.47 2.25
N HIS A 394 19.98 5.57 2.81
CA HIS A 394 18.53 5.51 2.70
C HIS A 394 17.86 6.64 3.50
N THR A 395 16.77 7.15 2.99
CA THR A 395 16.02 8.28 3.59
C THR A 395 14.66 7.87 4.16
N ASP A 396 14.29 6.59 4.04
CA ASP A 396 13.01 6.06 4.52
C ASP A 396 12.92 6.00 6.07
N PRO A 397 11.73 6.21 6.63
CA PRO A 397 10.41 6.35 5.99
C PRO A 397 10.10 7.75 5.43
N GLY A 398 11.08 8.63 5.29
CA GLY A 398 10.96 9.92 4.63
C GLY A 398 10.26 11.02 5.44
N PRO A 399 10.08 12.20 4.81
CA PRO A 399 9.59 13.39 5.51
C PRO A 399 8.08 13.37 5.81
N TYR A 400 7.31 12.52 5.13
CA TYR A 400 5.86 12.44 5.32
C TYR A 400 5.44 11.46 6.42
N TRP A 401 6.38 10.70 7.00
CA TRP A 401 6.10 9.87 8.16
C TRP A 401 5.98 10.72 9.41
N ASP A 402 4.78 10.79 10.00
CA ASP A 402 4.54 11.52 11.23
C ASP A 402 4.95 10.70 12.47
N TRP A 403 6.18 10.93 12.94
CA TRP A 403 6.73 10.27 14.10
C TRP A 403 5.99 10.61 15.40
N ASN A 404 5.49 11.83 15.56
CA ASN A 404 4.79 12.25 16.76
C ASN A 404 3.43 11.58 16.87
N PHE A 405 2.73 11.51 15.75
CA PHE A 405 1.48 10.76 15.65
C PHE A 405 1.70 9.27 15.89
N TYR A 406 2.73 8.68 15.28
CA TYR A 406 3.08 7.27 15.45
C TYR A 406 3.45 6.92 16.90
N TYR A 407 4.23 7.78 17.57
CA TYR A 407 4.55 7.65 18.99
C TYR A 407 3.28 7.59 19.86
N LYS A 408 2.33 8.50 19.59
CA LYS A 408 1.04 8.52 20.30
C LYS A 408 0.27 7.23 20.11
N LEU A 409 0.14 6.74 18.88
CA LEU A 409 -0.57 5.50 18.57
C LEU A 409 0.07 4.27 19.22
N ILE A 410 1.39 4.23 19.39
CA ILE A 410 2.06 3.13 20.07
C ILE A 410 1.82 3.18 21.58
N ASN A 411 1.85 4.36 22.19
CA ASN A 411 1.91 4.51 23.64
C ASN A 411 0.58 4.94 24.28
N TYR A 412 -0.33 5.57 23.52
CA TYR A 412 -1.61 6.11 23.99
C TYR A 412 -2.72 5.82 22.96
N PRO A 413 -3.01 4.55 22.66
CA PRO A 413 -3.98 4.15 21.64
C PRO A 413 -5.42 4.53 21.99
#